data_d8f543badbd4651966183c4c2676c2d4
#
_entry.id   d8f543badbd4651966183c4c2676c2d4
#
_cell.length_a   1.000
_cell.length_b   1.000
_cell.length_c   1.000
_cell.angle_alpha   90.00
_cell.angle_beta   90.00
_cell.angle_gamma   90.00
#
_symmetry.space_group_name_H-M   'P 1'
#
loop_
_entity.id
_entity.type
_entity.pdbx_description
1 polymer ?
#
loop_
_entity_poly.entity_id
_entity_poly.type
_entity_poly.pdbx_seq_one_letter_code
_entity_poly.pdbx_strand_id
1 'polypeptide(L)'
;FQGNYNHFLKYIENEIIQGSMSATIEDRHQSVINNVQCTILVFERYSYIGGNRVSMNVTILGYQDYIELIAITAGGSQATFFKVNTWGEEAFLDKIIDPVEEYIKKNKRR
;
A
#
# COMPACT_ATOMS: atom_id res chain seq x y z
N PHE A 1 -2.02 0.86 13.18
CA PHE A 1 -1.00 1.72 13.77
C PHE A 1 -1.46 3.16 13.87
N GLN A 2 -0.80 3.92 14.74
CA GLN A 2 -1.12 5.33 14.91
C GLN A 2 -0.47 6.17 13.82
N GLY A 3 -1.17 7.21 13.37
CA GLY A 3 -0.65 8.12 12.38
C GLY A 3 -1.71 9.09 11.87
N ASN A 4 -1.27 10.05 11.06
CA ASN A 4 -2.15 10.98 10.39
C ASN A 4 -2.53 10.40 9.02
N TYR A 5 -3.81 10.19 8.80
CA TYR A 5 -4.30 9.52 7.59
C TYR A 5 -3.85 10.21 6.29
N ASN A 6 -4.06 11.52 6.21
CA ASN A 6 -3.71 12.26 4.99
C ASN A 6 -2.20 12.28 4.74
N HIS A 7 -1.43 12.41 5.78
CA HIS A 7 0.02 12.41 5.70
C HIS A 7 0.54 11.03 5.27
N PHE A 8 0.00 9.97 5.86
CA PHE A 8 0.39 8.62 5.52
C PHE A 8 0.02 8.27 4.08
N LEU A 9 -1.17 8.70 3.63
CA LEU A 9 -1.63 8.44 2.27
C LEU A 9 -0.66 9.01 1.23
N LYS A 10 -0.28 10.28 1.41
CA LYS A 10 0.69 10.91 0.50
C LYS A 10 2.05 10.23 0.55
N TYR A 11 2.49 9.88 1.73
CA TYR A 11 3.75 9.20 1.93
C TYR A 11 3.79 7.86 1.18
N ILE A 12 2.76 7.04 1.35
CA ILE A 12 2.73 5.69 0.76
C ILE A 12 2.62 5.76 -0.79
N GLU A 13 1.79 6.66 -1.32
CA GLU A 13 1.70 6.84 -2.77
C GLU A 13 3.06 7.18 -3.37
N ASN A 14 3.75 8.12 -2.74
CA ASN A 14 5.03 8.59 -3.21
C ASN A 14 6.10 7.49 -3.13
N GLU A 15 6.13 6.75 -2.03
CA GLU A 15 7.12 5.70 -1.82
C GLU A 15 6.96 4.55 -2.81
N ILE A 16 5.72 4.17 -3.12
CA ILE A 16 5.48 3.09 -4.08
C ILE A 16 5.90 3.51 -5.49
N ILE A 17 5.52 4.71 -5.91
CA ILE A 17 5.84 5.19 -7.26
C ILE A 17 7.34 5.39 -7.42
N GLN A 18 8.01 5.98 -6.43
CA GLN A 18 9.46 6.20 -6.51
C GLN A 18 10.27 4.93 -6.29
N GLY A 19 9.74 4.00 -5.50
CA GLY A 19 10.43 2.74 -5.20
C GLY A 19 10.32 1.69 -6.29
N SER A 20 9.47 1.91 -7.30
CA SER A 20 9.29 0.96 -8.39
C SER A 20 9.28 1.69 -9.72
N MET A 21 10.27 1.43 -10.56
CA MET A 21 10.46 2.14 -11.82
C MET A 21 9.31 1.98 -12.79
N SER A 22 8.57 0.89 -12.71
CA SER A 22 7.47 0.60 -13.63
C SER A 22 6.10 0.64 -12.99
N ALA A 23 5.99 1.06 -11.72
CA ALA A 23 4.70 1.12 -11.05
C ALA A 23 3.94 2.38 -11.43
N THR A 24 2.65 2.23 -11.69
CA THR A 24 1.73 3.33 -11.98
C THR A 24 0.48 3.20 -11.12
N ILE A 25 -0.17 4.33 -10.82
CA ILE A 25 -1.47 4.32 -10.16
C ILE A 25 -2.52 4.21 -11.25
N GLU A 26 -3.24 3.09 -11.29
CA GLU A 26 -4.26 2.84 -12.31
C GLU A 26 -5.62 3.37 -11.89
N ASP A 27 -5.93 3.33 -10.60
CA ASP A 27 -7.20 3.83 -10.10
C ASP A 27 -7.07 4.26 -8.65
N ARG A 28 -7.97 5.13 -8.24
CA ARG A 28 -7.97 5.69 -6.90
C ARG A 28 -9.40 6.04 -6.51
N HIS A 29 -9.82 5.60 -5.32
CA HIS A 29 -11.14 5.91 -4.80
C HIS A 29 -11.06 6.27 -3.33
N GLN A 30 -11.77 7.33 -2.94
CA GLN A 30 -11.85 7.76 -1.54
C GLN A 30 -13.31 7.82 -1.10
N SER A 31 -13.54 7.41 0.13
CA SER A 31 -14.89 7.35 0.71
C SER A 31 -14.81 7.60 2.21
N VAL A 32 -15.91 8.09 2.79
CA VAL A 32 -16.02 8.31 4.23
C VAL A 32 -17.37 7.78 4.68
N ILE A 33 -17.36 6.91 5.68
CA ILE A 33 -18.57 6.37 6.31
C ILE A 33 -18.41 6.48 7.81
N ASN A 34 -19.32 7.20 8.49
CA ASN A 34 -19.34 7.34 9.96
C ASN A 34 -17.96 7.71 10.54
N ASN A 35 -17.32 8.72 9.96
CA ASN A 35 -16.00 9.20 10.37
C ASN A 35 -14.86 8.22 10.10
N VAL A 36 -15.12 7.12 9.40
CA VAL A 36 -14.06 6.23 8.92
C VAL A 36 -13.72 6.63 7.50
N GLN A 37 -12.47 7.02 7.28
CA GLN A 37 -11.95 7.34 5.95
C GLN A 37 -11.42 6.06 5.30
N CYS A 38 -11.67 5.93 4.00
CA CYS A 38 -11.20 4.78 3.23
C CYS A 38 -10.62 5.27 1.92
N THR A 39 -9.43 4.83 1.60
CA THR A 39 -8.83 5.07 0.29
C THR A 39 -8.42 3.74 -0.31
N ILE A 40 -8.83 3.51 -1.55
CA ILE A 40 -8.43 2.33 -2.31
C ILE A 40 -7.55 2.82 -3.46
N LEU A 41 -6.37 2.25 -3.56
CA LEU A 41 -5.41 2.54 -4.61
C LEU A 41 -5.11 1.25 -5.36
N VAL A 42 -5.14 1.32 -6.68
CA VAL A 42 -4.75 0.20 -7.53
C VAL A 42 -3.50 0.58 -8.28
N PHE A 43 -2.43 -0.13 -8.01
CA PHE A 43 -1.15 0.03 -8.68
C PHE A 43 -0.94 -1.11 -9.65
N GLU A 44 -0.26 -0.84 -10.75
CA GLU A 44 0.21 -1.88 -11.65
C GLU A 44 1.70 -1.73 -11.87
N ARG A 45 2.36 -2.87 -12.01
CA ARG A 45 3.78 -2.95 -12.30
C ARG A 45 3.99 -3.96 -13.40
N TYR A 46 4.79 -3.59 -14.39
CA TYR A 46 5.17 -4.50 -15.47
C TYR A 46 6.44 -5.25 -15.07
N SER A 47 6.41 -6.57 -15.20
CA SER A 47 7.56 -7.40 -14.94
C SER A 47 8.31 -7.68 -16.24
N TYR A 48 9.58 -7.32 -16.28
CA TYR A 48 10.42 -7.58 -17.46
C TYR A 48 10.67 -9.06 -17.67
N ILE A 49 10.74 -9.82 -16.59
CA ILE A 49 10.98 -11.25 -16.65
C ILE A 49 9.63 -11.95 -16.80
N GLY A 50 9.35 -12.43 -18.01
CA GLY A 50 8.09 -13.11 -18.32
C GLY A 50 7.00 -12.23 -18.91
N GLY A 51 7.20 -10.92 -19.00
CA GLY A 51 6.25 -10.02 -19.65
C GLY A 51 4.89 -9.91 -18.95
N ASN A 52 4.84 -10.18 -17.64
CA ASN A 52 3.60 -10.18 -16.88
C ASN A 52 3.36 -8.85 -16.19
N ARG A 53 2.09 -8.46 -16.11
CA ARG A 53 1.66 -7.33 -15.28
C ARG A 53 1.22 -7.86 -13.93
N VAL A 54 1.64 -7.16 -12.87
CA VAL A 54 1.22 -7.46 -11.51
C VAL A 54 0.47 -6.25 -10.99
N SER A 55 -0.73 -6.48 -10.46
CA SER A 55 -1.49 -5.42 -9.81
C SER A 55 -1.38 -5.55 -8.30
N MET A 56 -1.45 -4.40 -7.62
CA MET A 56 -1.50 -4.34 -6.17
C MET A 56 -2.64 -3.43 -5.75
N ASN A 57 -3.57 -3.98 -5.00
CA ASN A 57 -4.64 -3.20 -4.38
C ASN A 57 -4.19 -2.82 -2.98
N VAL A 58 -4.21 -1.53 -2.68
CA VAL A 58 -3.88 -1.02 -1.35
C VAL A 58 -5.12 -0.33 -0.80
N THR A 59 -5.61 -0.81 0.34
CA THR A 59 -6.74 -0.22 1.04
C THR A 59 -6.24 0.37 2.34
N ILE A 60 -6.50 1.66 2.55
CA ILE A 60 -6.10 2.38 3.75
C ILE A 60 -7.36 2.87 4.45
N LEU A 61 -7.53 2.43 5.68
CA LEU A 61 -8.64 2.84 6.53
C LEU A 61 -8.11 3.74 7.63
N GLY A 62 -8.83 4.80 7.92
CA GLY A 62 -8.44 5.74 8.98
C GLY A 62 -9.62 6.10 9.87
N TYR A 63 -9.41 6.01 11.18
CA TYR A 63 -10.37 6.43 12.18
C TYR A 63 -9.61 7.17 13.28
N GLN A 64 -9.93 8.44 13.48
CA GLN A 64 -9.20 9.31 14.41
C GLN A 64 -7.70 9.30 14.07
N ASP A 65 -6.84 8.84 14.97
CA ASP A 65 -5.39 8.74 14.75
C ASP A 65 -4.92 7.31 14.47
N TYR A 66 -5.86 6.41 14.15
CA TYR A 66 -5.57 5.01 13.87
C TYR A 66 -5.69 4.71 12.39
N ILE A 67 -4.71 3.99 11.85
CA ILE A 67 -4.63 3.62 10.43
C ILE A 67 -4.53 2.11 10.31
N GLU A 68 -5.30 1.54 9.38
CA GLU A 68 -5.16 0.16 8.96
C GLU A 68 -4.86 0.13 7.46
N LEU A 69 -3.87 -0.68 7.09
CA LEU A 69 -3.49 -0.85 5.69
C LEU A 69 -3.59 -2.31 5.31
N ILE A 70 -4.19 -2.56 4.15
CA ILE A 70 -4.31 -3.89 3.56
C ILE A 70 -3.79 -3.80 2.13
N ALA A 71 -2.85 -4.67 1.77
CA ALA A 71 -2.34 -4.73 0.41
C ALA A 71 -2.48 -6.15 -0.13
N ILE A 72 -3.00 -6.26 -1.35
CA ILE A 72 -3.21 -7.53 -2.03
C ILE A 72 -2.63 -7.43 -3.42
N THR A 73 -1.72 -8.32 -3.76
CA THR A 73 -1.19 -8.41 -5.12
C THR A 73 -1.88 -9.53 -5.89
N ALA A 74 -2.01 -9.33 -7.18
CA ALA A 74 -2.55 -10.33 -8.10
C ALA A 74 -1.79 -10.24 -9.42
N GLY A 75 -1.59 -11.40 -10.06
CA GLY A 75 -0.88 -11.49 -11.31
C GLY A 75 0.21 -12.55 -11.23
N GLY A 76 0.73 -12.96 -12.38
CA GLY A 76 1.65 -14.07 -12.40
C GLY A 76 0.94 -15.37 -12.07
N SER A 77 1.50 -16.19 -11.19
CA SER A 77 0.96 -17.52 -10.89
C SER A 77 -0.03 -17.56 -9.74
N GLN A 78 -0.03 -16.55 -8.85
CA GLN A 78 -0.94 -16.57 -7.70
C GLN A 78 -1.06 -15.17 -7.08
N ALA A 79 -2.15 -14.98 -6.33
CA ALA A 79 -2.36 -13.78 -5.55
C ALA A 79 -1.64 -13.87 -4.21
N THR A 80 -1.15 -12.76 -3.72
CA THR A 80 -0.49 -12.67 -2.42
C THR A 80 -1.11 -11.53 -1.63
N PHE A 81 -1.32 -11.77 -0.34
CA PHE A 81 -1.99 -10.85 0.56
C PHE A 81 -1.05 -10.36 1.64
N PHE A 82 -1.12 -9.08 1.94
CA PHE A 82 -0.41 -8.45 3.07
C PHE A 82 -1.37 -7.56 3.85
N LYS A 83 -1.36 -7.73 5.17
CA LYS A 83 -1.97 -6.82 6.12
C LYS A 83 -0.87 -6.35 7.07
N VAL A 84 -1.05 -5.22 7.74
CA VAL A 84 0.02 -4.58 8.51
C VAL A 84 0.81 -5.52 9.44
N ASN A 85 0.22 -6.61 9.89
CA ASN A 85 0.88 -7.59 10.76
C ASN A 85 1.25 -8.88 10.05
N THR A 86 1.17 -8.91 8.72
CA THR A 86 1.39 -10.10 7.91
C THR A 86 2.48 -9.83 6.88
N TRP A 87 3.36 -10.78 6.67
CA TRP A 87 4.46 -10.66 5.72
C TRP A 87 4.11 -11.35 4.41
N GLY A 88 4.32 -10.64 3.31
CA GLY A 88 4.24 -11.21 1.98
C GLY A 88 5.64 -11.41 1.41
N GLU A 89 5.78 -12.35 0.49
CA GLU A 89 7.07 -12.65 -0.14
C GLU A 89 7.21 -12.10 -1.55
N GLU A 90 6.14 -11.55 -2.13
CA GLU A 90 6.17 -10.98 -3.46
C GLU A 90 7.01 -9.71 -3.50
N ALA A 91 7.85 -9.58 -4.54
CA ALA A 91 8.73 -8.42 -4.67
C ALA A 91 7.96 -7.09 -4.73
N PHE A 92 6.75 -7.09 -5.28
CA PHE A 92 5.93 -5.89 -5.34
C PHE A 92 5.40 -5.52 -3.96
N LEU A 93 5.04 -6.51 -3.13
CA LEU A 93 4.63 -6.24 -1.76
C LEU A 93 5.76 -5.64 -0.92
N ASP A 94 7.00 -6.02 -1.18
CA ASP A 94 8.15 -5.46 -0.47
C ASP A 94 8.24 -3.95 -0.66
N LYS A 95 7.74 -3.43 -1.78
CA LYS A 95 7.73 -1.99 -2.05
C LYS A 95 6.76 -1.22 -1.15
N ILE A 96 5.84 -1.91 -0.49
CA ILE A 96 4.95 -1.28 0.49
C ILE A 96 5.30 -1.67 1.92
N ILE A 97 5.82 -2.87 2.13
CA ILE A 97 6.17 -3.35 3.47
C ILE A 97 7.23 -2.46 4.12
N ASP A 98 8.33 -2.20 3.42
CA ASP A 98 9.42 -1.40 3.95
C ASP A 98 9.00 0.04 4.30
N PRO A 99 8.33 0.78 3.40
CA PRO A 99 7.84 2.13 3.75
C PRO A 99 6.88 2.15 4.93
N VAL A 100 5.96 1.18 5.02
CA VAL A 100 5.01 1.11 6.12
C VAL A 100 5.73 0.90 7.45
N GLU A 101 6.67 -0.01 7.50
CA GLU A 101 7.43 -0.26 8.71
C GLU A 101 8.27 0.95 9.13
N GLU A 102 8.88 1.61 8.16
CA GLU A 102 9.63 2.83 8.41
C GLU A 102 8.74 3.92 9.00
N TYR A 103 7.54 4.09 8.45
CA TYR A 103 6.58 5.07 8.94
C TYR A 103 6.16 4.76 10.37
N ILE A 104 5.86 3.50 10.66
CA ILE A 104 5.45 3.07 12.01
C ILE A 104 6.57 3.35 13.01
N LYS A 105 7.81 3.05 12.67
CA LYS A 105 8.96 3.32 13.54
C LYS A 105 9.11 4.80 13.86
N LYS A 106 8.98 5.65 12.84
CA LYS A 106 9.10 7.09 13.03
C LYS A 106 8.02 7.64 13.93
N ASN A 107 6.79 7.15 13.78
CA ASN A 107 5.69 7.59 14.63
C ASN A 107 5.84 7.15 16.08
N LYS A 108 6.42 5.99 16.33
CA LYS A 108 6.64 5.52 17.70
C LYS A 108 7.67 6.33 18.47
N ARG A 109 8.53 7.06 17.77
CA ARG A 109 9.56 7.88 18.39
C ARG A 109 9.08 9.27 18.81
N ARG A 110 7.84 9.60 18.52
CA ARG A 110 7.24 10.89 18.89
C ARG A 110 6.68 10.89 20.29
#